data_f09281284a019fc54771ae1c207ce43f
#
_entry.id   f09281284a019fc54771ae1c207ce43f
#
_cell.length_a   1.000
_cell.length_b   1.000
_cell.length_c   1.000
_cell.angle_alpha   90.00
_cell.angle_beta   90.00
_cell.angle_gamma   90.00
#
_symmetry.space_group_name_H-M   'P 1'
#
loop_
_entity.id
_entity.type
_entity.pdbx_description
1 polymer ?
#
loop_
_entity_poly.entity_id
_entity_poly.type
_entity_poly.pdbx_seq_one_letter_code
_entity_poly.pdbx_strand_id
1 'polypeptide(L)'
;MRHRLSLMACARWEADAIAEWLLYHRAIGFDHVYLYCNDDDPAALYAAVLPFLGGPAPFVTFHHFPFQGQQFHMYMDGLRRHRHETEWLMFLDIDEFLALRGGGDAHGLIDRLPPNQGCVTVNWLFFGHNFHAERPTGSVLGTYTRRAARLHATAKTLTRTACIDPDRIDRRIFFWHGWEGLLMPGAATRTVLGDDPEALPNDGVSITDDALASRMIGRAVLHHYAFRSAADLRRRWERGAGGDFHGQEMWKRVADADRVEAELAPMNEVEDRFLADVWAARMRAGAEATRLLPAPPGPNLALRRAATQSSIGPFSRGRTVAEDAAGAVNGAPTGGFQFHTAEEARPWWQVDLGAPSRVHEIRLFNGLDSPTMAARLRAFAVETSRDGTHWMIVHVAHPTDPPVGGIDGAPLCLRFPAPVPARFVRIVLRGGGVLHLDQVEVYGEAAP
;
A
#
# COMPACT_ATOMS: atom_id res chain seq x y z
N MET A 1 8.53 19.02 6.16
CA MET A 1 7.70 17.82 5.97
C MET A 1 7.41 17.68 4.50
N ARG A 2 7.42 16.43 3.99
CA ARG A 2 7.22 16.12 2.56
C ARG A 2 5.73 16.12 2.18
N HIS A 3 4.88 15.67 3.14
CA HIS A 3 3.44 15.55 2.98
C HIS A 3 2.71 16.30 4.10
N ARG A 4 1.54 16.83 3.79
CA ARG A 4 0.70 17.47 4.79
C ARG A 4 -0.23 16.47 5.47
N LEU A 5 -0.78 15.53 4.70
CA LEU A 5 -1.77 14.57 5.15
C LEU A 5 -1.53 13.19 4.56
N SER A 6 -1.24 12.21 5.41
CA SER A 6 -0.94 10.85 4.96
C SER A 6 -1.79 9.80 5.67
N LEU A 7 -1.89 8.63 5.03
CA LEU A 7 -2.44 7.43 5.63
C LEU A 7 -1.31 6.45 6.00
N MET A 8 -1.56 5.63 7.00
CA MET A 8 -0.79 4.43 7.31
C MET A 8 -1.76 3.25 7.36
N ALA A 9 -1.49 2.24 6.56
CA ALA A 9 -2.41 1.13 6.36
C ALA A 9 -1.71 -0.22 6.38
N CYS A 10 -2.41 -1.23 6.90
CA CYS A 10 -2.05 -2.63 6.82
C CYS A 10 -2.96 -3.34 5.83
N ALA A 11 -2.39 -4.02 4.85
CA ALA A 11 -3.13 -4.82 3.89
C ALA A 11 -2.78 -6.30 4.04
N ARG A 12 -3.82 -7.14 4.21
CA ARG A 12 -3.72 -8.59 4.15
C ARG A 12 -4.88 -9.16 3.37
N TRP A 13 -4.57 -9.83 2.23
CA TRP A 13 -5.55 -10.38 1.27
C TRP A 13 -6.49 -9.32 0.67
N GLU A 14 -5.95 -8.13 0.44
CA GLU A 14 -6.71 -6.97 -0.04
C GLU A 14 -6.30 -6.53 -1.46
N ALA A 15 -5.61 -7.39 -2.23
CA ALA A 15 -5.15 -7.07 -3.59
C ALA A 15 -6.30 -6.62 -4.51
N ASP A 16 -7.51 -7.17 -4.32
CA ASP A 16 -8.68 -6.84 -5.14
C ASP A 16 -9.27 -5.46 -4.84
N ALA A 17 -9.12 -4.97 -3.59
CA ALA A 17 -9.74 -3.74 -3.11
C ALA A 17 -8.78 -2.55 -3.06
N ILE A 18 -7.47 -2.81 -2.99
CA ILE A 18 -6.46 -1.79 -2.72
C ILE A 18 -6.46 -0.65 -3.75
N ALA A 19 -6.66 -0.94 -5.03
CA ALA A 19 -6.63 0.08 -6.07
C ALA A 19 -7.78 1.10 -5.91
N GLU A 20 -9.01 0.63 -5.63
CA GLU A 20 -10.16 1.51 -5.35
C GLU A 20 -9.91 2.35 -4.10
N TRP A 21 -9.39 1.73 -3.02
CA TRP A 21 -9.09 2.39 -1.77
C TRP A 21 -8.05 3.51 -1.94
N LEU A 22 -6.96 3.25 -2.66
CA LEU A 22 -5.91 4.24 -2.97
C LEU A 22 -6.45 5.40 -3.82
N LEU A 23 -7.17 5.08 -4.90
CA LEU A 23 -7.76 6.08 -5.79
C LEU A 23 -8.77 6.97 -5.07
N TYR A 24 -9.59 6.37 -4.21
CA TYR A 24 -10.58 7.11 -3.42
C TYR A 24 -9.90 8.09 -2.47
N HIS A 25 -8.96 7.62 -1.64
CA HIS A 25 -8.31 8.48 -0.64
C HIS A 25 -7.45 9.57 -1.27
N ARG A 26 -6.79 9.28 -2.38
CA ARG A 26 -6.12 10.32 -3.17
C ARG A 26 -7.12 11.37 -3.70
N ALA A 27 -8.27 10.93 -4.18
CA ALA A 27 -9.28 11.82 -4.73
C ALA A 27 -9.95 12.72 -3.68
N ILE A 28 -9.96 12.35 -2.42
CA ILE A 28 -10.46 13.17 -1.32
C ILE A 28 -9.38 14.02 -0.63
N GLY A 29 -8.12 14.00 -1.14
CA GLY A 29 -7.07 14.92 -0.74
C GLY A 29 -6.01 14.37 0.20
N PHE A 30 -5.83 13.05 0.33
CA PHE A 30 -4.62 12.54 0.96
C PHE A 30 -3.43 12.67 0.01
N ASP A 31 -2.27 13.07 0.56
CA ASP A 31 -1.06 13.32 -0.20
C ASP A 31 -0.23 12.05 -0.39
N HIS A 32 -0.29 11.12 0.58
CA HIS A 32 0.55 9.92 0.59
C HIS A 32 -0.02 8.79 1.43
N VAL A 33 0.40 7.56 1.13
CA VAL A 33 0.04 6.35 1.88
C VAL A 33 1.29 5.54 2.20
N TYR A 34 1.54 5.28 3.47
CA TYR A 34 2.51 4.29 3.95
C TYR A 34 1.79 2.95 4.06
N LEU A 35 1.98 2.08 3.08
CA LEU A 35 1.27 0.80 2.95
C LEU A 35 2.16 -0.36 3.38
N TYR A 36 1.71 -1.09 4.37
CA TYR A 36 2.34 -2.32 4.83
C TYR A 36 1.59 -3.53 4.30
N CYS A 37 2.27 -4.35 3.50
CA CYS A 37 1.78 -5.65 3.04
C CYS A 37 2.05 -6.69 4.12
N ASN A 38 1.01 -7.28 4.67
CA ASN A 38 1.09 -8.34 5.68
C ASN A 38 0.79 -9.73 5.10
N ASP A 39 0.79 -9.87 3.78
CA ASP A 39 0.71 -11.17 3.10
C ASP A 39 2.03 -11.94 3.25
N ASP A 40 1.95 -13.26 3.25
CA ASP A 40 3.13 -14.12 3.26
C ASP A 40 3.89 -14.00 1.92
N ASP A 41 3.15 -13.87 0.81
CA ASP A 41 3.66 -13.52 -0.52
C ASP A 41 3.11 -12.14 -0.93
N PRO A 42 3.95 -11.11 -1.08
CA PRO A 42 3.52 -9.76 -1.41
C PRO A 42 3.15 -9.58 -2.89
N ALA A 43 3.37 -10.57 -3.75
CA ALA A 43 3.32 -10.43 -5.21
C ALA A 43 2.00 -9.81 -5.73
N ALA A 44 0.87 -10.34 -5.27
CA ALA A 44 -0.44 -9.89 -5.75
C ALA A 44 -0.73 -8.43 -5.34
N LEU A 45 -0.47 -8.10 -4.07
CA LEU A 45 -0.66 -6.73 -3.57
C LEU A 45 0.33 -5.76 -4.22
N TYR A 46 1.61 -6.15 -4.33
CA TYR A 46 2.63 -5.34 -4.97
C TYR A 46 2.27 -5.02 -6.42
N ALA A 47 1.84 -6.01 -7.21
CA ALA A 47 1.38 -5.80 -8.58
C ALA A 47 0.21 -4.80 -8.67
N ALA A 48 -0.74 -4.89 -7.74
CA ALA A 48 -1.89 -3.98 -7.69
C ALA A 48 -1.51 -2.53 -7.36
N VAL A 49 -0.46 -2.32 -6.54
CA VAL A 49 -0.03 -0.97 -6.12
C VAL A 49 1.06 -0.36 -7.02
N LEU A 50 1.64 -1.11 -7.93
CA LEU A 50 2.68 -0.63 -8.85
C LEU A 50 2.36 0.71 -9.53
N PRO A 51 1.11 0.97 -10.01
CA PRO A 51 0.76 2.26 -10.62
C PRO A 51 0.92 3.46 -9.68
N PHE A 52 1.02 3.25 -8.38
CA PHE A 52 1.07 4.28 -7.35
C PHE A 52 2.48 4.50 -6.78
N LEU A 53 3.45 3.63 -7.13
CA LEU A 53 4.82 3.68 -6.61
C LEU A 53 5.75 4.59 -7.42
N GLY A 54 5.41 4.89 -8.67
CA GLY A 54 6.30 5.61 -9.59
C GLY A 54 6.03 7.10 -9.69
N GLY A 55 6.90 7.77 -10.48
CA GLY A 55 6.78 9.18 -10.82
C GLY A 55 7.54 10.10 -9.87
N PRO A 56 7.46 11.43 -10.10
CA PRO A 56 8.22 12.41 -9.32
C PRO A 56 7.65 12.61 -7.90
N ALA A 57 6.39 12.20 -7.67
CA ALA A 57 5.71 12.25 -6.38
C ALA A 57 4.89 10.97 -6.20
N PRO A 58 5.52 9.85 -5.81
CA PRO A 58 4.82 8.59 -5.61
C PRO A 58 3.74 8.75 -4.52
N PHE A 59 2.58 8.15 -4.76
CA PHE A 59 1.46 8.21 -3.80
C PHE A 59 1.58 7.17 -2.70
N VAL A 60 2.33 6.08 -2.93
CA VAL A 60 2.49 4.98 -1.98
C VAL A 60 3.96 4.74 -1.67
N THR A 61 4.27 4.56 -0.39
CA THR A 61 5.47 3.89 0.11
C THR A 61 5.08 2.47 0.49
N PHE A 62 5.67 1.46 -0.14
CA PHE A 62 5.33 0.05 0.04
C PHE A 62 6.35 -0.67 0.93
N HIS A 63 5.86 -1.34 1.98
CA HIS A 63 6.66 -2.18 2.86
C HIS A 63 6.09 -3.58 2.93
N HIS A 64 6.94 -4.60 2.82
CA HIS A 64 6.57 -5.98 3.13
C HIS A 64 6.86 -6.28 4.60
N PHE A 65 5.84 -6.70 5.34
CA PHE A 65 5.92 -7.04 6.77
C PHE A 65 5.16 -8.35 7.04
N PRO A 66 5.76 -9.53 6.78
CA PRO A 66 5.06 -10.82 6.77
C PRO A 66 4.73 -11.38 8.15
N PHE A 67 4.96 -10.61 9.22
CA PHE A 67 4.72 -11.06 10.60
C PHE A 67 3.25 -10.91 10.97
N GLN A 68 2.51 -12.03 10.99
CA GLN A 68 1.09 -12.05 11.29
C GLN A 68 0.80 -11.71 12.75
N GLY A 69 -0.32 -11.01 12.99
CA GLY A 69 -0.79 -10.64 14.32
C GLY A 69 0.10 -9.63 15.05
N GLN A 70 0.97 -8.93 14.33
CA GLN A 70 1.88 -7.92 14.90
C GLN A 70 1.60 -6.51 14.35
N GLN A 71 0.33 -6.13 14.24
CA GLN A 71 -0.07 -4.81 13.72
C GLN A 71 0.48 -3.67 14.57
N PHE A 72 0.56 -3.85 15.88
CA PHE A 72 1.20 -2.87 16.78
C PHE A 72 2.65 -2.59 16.38
N HIS A 73 3.46 -3.63 16.21
CA HIS A 73 4.88 -3.48 15.84
C HIS A 73 5.05 -2.88 14.45
N MET A 74 4.17 -3.23 13.53
CA MET A 74 4.15 -2.69 12.18
C MET A 74 3.84 -1.18 12.18
N TYR A 75 2.82 -0.73 12.91
CA TYR A 75 2.49 0.69 13.02
C TYR A 75 3.56 1.47 13.80
N MET A 76 4.21 0.85 14.79
CA MET A 76 5.36 1.45 15.49
C MET A 76 6.58 1.60 14.58
N ASP A 77 6.86 0.62 13.71
CA ASP A 77 7.88 0.74 12.66
C ASP A 77 7.57 1.91 11.74
N GLY A 78 6.33 2.00 11.25
CA GLY A 78 5.87 3.09 10.41
C GLY A 78 5.99 4.47 11.06
N LEU A 79 5.59 4.62 12.32
CA LEU A 79 5.76 5.87 13.07
C LEU A 79 7.22 6.28 13.20
N ARG A 80 8.10 5.35 13.57
CA ARG A 80 9.53 5.64 13.72
C ARG A 80 10.18 6.09 12.42
N ARG A 81 9.79 5.48 11.29
CA ARG A 81 10.33 5.78 9.97
C ARG A 81 9.78 7.09 9.40
N HIS A 82 8.46 7.30 9.47
CA HIS A 82 7.77 8.23 8.59
C HIS A 82 7.10 9.42 9.28
N ARG A 83 6.97 9.45 10.63
CA ARG A 83 6.29 10.57 11.30
C ARG A 83 6.90 11.94 11.01
N HIS A 84 8.17 12.01 10.62
CA HIS A 84 8.83 13.26 10.27
C HIS A 84 8.61 13.71 8.82
N GLU A 85 8.02 12.84 7.99
CA GLU A 85 7.75 13.13 6.58
C GLU A 85 6.37 13.75 6.38
N THR A 86 5.44 13.55 7.30
CA THR A 86 4.05 14.01 7.20
C THR A 86 3.62 14.86 8.40
N GLU A 87 2.77 15.87 8.19
CA GLU A 87 2.24 16.72 9.26
C GLU A 87 1.11 16.04 10.02
N TRP A 88 0.18 15.41 9.28
CA TRP A 88 -0.95 14.68 9.83
C TRP A 88 -0.94 13.24 9.34
N LEU A 89 -1.26 12.33 10.22
CA LEU A 89 -1.29 10.89 9.93
C LEU A 89 -2.60 10.28 10.42
N MET A 90 -3.26 9.50 9.57
CA MET A 90 -4.41 8.69 9.92
C MET A 90 -4.11 7.22 9.69
N PHE A 91 -4.47 6.37 10.67
CA PHE A 91 -4.39 4.92 10.53
C PHE A 91 -5.72 4.40 10.01
N LEU A 92 -5.71 3.72 8.87
CA LEU A 92 -6.90 3.11 8.28
C LEU A 92 -6.63 1.68 7.84
N ASP A 93 -7.63 0.83 7.99
CA ASP A 93 -7.65 -0.49 7.36
C ASP A 93 -8.16 -0.37 5.91
N ILE A 94 -7.87 -1.35 5.05
CA ILE A 94 -8.23 -1.28 3.61
C ILE A 94 -9.74 -1.42 3.37
N ASP A 95 -10.48 -1.79 4.39
CA ASP A 95 -11.94 -1.86 4.37
C ASP A 95 -12.62 -0.61 4.99
N GLU A 96 -11.85 0.45 5.27
CA GLU A 96 -12.33 1.71 5.83
C GLU A 96 -12.17 2.87 4.84
N PHE A 97 -13.22 3.65 4.65
CA PHE A 97 -13.25 4.80 3.73
C PHE A 97 -13.74 6.05 4.45
N LEU A 98 -12.94 7.12 4.43
CA LEU A 98 -13.30 8.40 5.05
C LEU A 98 -14.40 9.11 4.24
N ALA A 99 -15.61 9.17 4.78
CA ALA A 99 -16.76 9.83 4.15
C ALA A 99 -16.91 11.28 4.66
N LEU A 100 -16.57 12.26 3.83
CA LEU A 100 -16.65 13.69 4.11
C LEU A 100 -18.02 14.23 3.69
N ARG A 101 -19.06 13.93 4.46
CA ARG A 101 -20.45 14.26 4.16
C ARG A 101 -20.77 15.76 4.28
N GLY A 102 -20.01 16.49 5.09
CA GLY A 102 -20.08 17.94 5.20
C GLY A 102 -19.47 18.69 4.01
N GLY A 103 -19.03 17.96 2.99
CA GLY A 103 -18.39 18.50 1.79
C GLY A 103 -16.93 18.89 2.00
N GLY A 104 -16.27 19.28 0.89
CA GLY A 104 -14.84 19.60 0.87
C GLY A 104 -13.97 18.36 0.67
N ASP A 105 -12.72 18.47 1.14
CA ASP A 105 -11.69 17.44 1.09
C ASP A 105 -11.06 17.21 2.47
N ALA A 106 -10.12 16.28 2.55
CA ALA A 106 -9.46 15.92 3.80
C ALA A 106 -8.56 17.04 4.34
N HIS A 107 -7.99 17.89 3.48
CA HIS A 107 -7.27 19.09 3.90
C HIS A 107 -8.22 20.09 4.58
N GLY A 108 -9.42 20.31 4.03
CA GLY A 108 -10.45 21.16 4.63
C GLY A 108 -10.95 20.68 5.99
N LEU A 109 -10.78 19.39 6.31
CA LEU A 109 -11.04 18.87 7.65
C LEU A 109 -10.02 19.38 8.66
N ILE A 110 -8.73 19.37 8.32
CA ILE A 110 -7.64 19.79 9.22
C ILE A 110 -7.42 21.30 9.27
N ASP A 111 -7.74 22.04 8.20
CA ASP A 111 -7.57 23.50 8.11
C ASP A 111 -8.41 24.27 9.14
N ARG A 112 -9.50 23.68 9.59
CA ARG A 112 -10.45 24.30 10.53
C ARG A 112 -10.14 23.98 11.99
N LEU A 113 -9.07 23.18 12.24
CA LEU A 113 -8.73 22.76 13.59
C LEU A 113 -7.96 23.83 14.35
N PRO A 114 -8.25 24.04 15.63
CA PRO A 114 -7.45 24.93 16.47
C PRO A 114 -5.98 24.50 16.53
N PRO A 115 -5.04 25.44 16.70
CA PRO A 115 -3.60 25.15 16.72
C PRO A 115 -3.17 24.12 17.78
N ASN A 116 -3.88 24.07 18.91
CA ASN A 116 -3.62 23.12 20.00
C ASN A 116 -4.33 21.76 19.83
N GLN A 117 -5.11 21.59 18.78
CA GLN A 117 -5.75 20.29 18.52
C GLN A 117 -4.75 19.33 17.89
N GLY A 118 -4.39 18.29 18.61
CA GLY A 118 -3.43 17.29 18.21
C GLY A 118 -4.06 16.07 17.52
N CYS A 119 -5.36 15.82 17.76
CA CYS A 119 -6.03 14.62 17.23
C CYS A 119 -7.53 14.87 16.96
N VAL A 120 -8.03 14.25 15.89
CA VAL A 120 -9.46 14.15 15.56
C VAL A 120 -9.87 12.71 15.54
N THR A 121 -10.94 12.34 16.25
CA THR A 121 -11.54 11.01 16.16
C THR A 121 -12.65 10.99 15.10
N VAL A 122 -12.65 9.96 14.28
CA VAL A 122 -13.66 9.72 13.24
C VAL A 122 -14.29 8.36 13.49
N ASN A 123 -15.56 8.33 13.83
CA ASN A 123 -16.26 7.13 14.26
C ASN A 123 -16.63 6.22 13.08
N TRP A 124 -16.70 4.91 13.35
CA TRP A 124 -17.14 3.91 12.39
C TRP A 124 -18.65 3.94 12.14
N LEU A 125 -18.99 3.80 10.88
CA LEU A 125 -20.34 3.49 10.43
C LEU A 125 -20.27 2.18 9.64
N PHE A 126 -20.74 1.08 10.25
CA PHE A 126 -20.61 -0.24 9.63
C PHE A 126 -21.54 -0.41 8.44
N PHE A 127 -20.96 -0.89 7.34
CA PHE A 127 -21.65 -1.34 6.16
C PHE A 127 -21.73 -2.86 6.14
N GLY A 128 -22.91 -3.37 5.81
CA GLY A 128 -23.19 -4.78 5.75
C GLY A 128 -22.83 -5.40 4.39
N HIS A 129 -23.09 -6.68 4.29
CA HIS A 129 -22.77 -7.49 3.12
C HIS A 129 -23.81 -7.37 1.98
N ASN A 130 -24.82 -6.52 2.09
CA ASN A 130 -25.93 -6.38 1.13
C ASN A 130 -26.55 -7.73 0.73
N PHE A 131 -26.62 -8.67 1.66
CA PHE A 131 -27.13 -10.04 1.48
C PHE A 131 -26.34 -10.90 0.47
N HIS A 132 -25.09 -10.57 0.18
CA HIS A 132 -24.21 -11.36 -0.69
C HIS A 132 -23.65 -12.57 0.07
N ALA A 133 -23.91 -13.78 -0.44
CA ALA A 133 -23.31 -14.99 0.09
C ALA A 133 -21.82 -15.09 -0.24
N GLU A 134 -21.46 -14.74 -1.48
CA GLU A 134 -20.10 -14.66 -1.98
C GLU A 134 -19.77 -13.20 -2.35
N ARG A 135 -18.47 -12.86 -2.37
CA ARG A 135 -18.00 -11.52 -2.72
C ARG A 135 -18.23 -11.25 -4.21
N PRO A 136 -19.08 -10.28 -4.60
CA PRO A 136 -19.18 -9.86 -5.98
C PRO A 136 -17.88 -9.27 -6.49
N THR A 137 -17.61 -9.41 -7.77
CA THR A 137 -16.52 -8.70 -8.44
C THR A 137 -16.89 -7.25 -8.67
N GLY A 138 -15.91 -6.35 -8.57
CA GLY A 138 -16.09 -4.92 -8.87
C GLY A 138 -15.87 -3.99 -7.68
N SER A 139 -16.48 -2.82 -7.75
CA SER A 139 -16.30 -1.75 -6.78
C SER A 139 -16.90 -2.08 -5.41
N VAL A 140 -16.11 -1.93 -4.34
CA VAL A 140 -16.59 -2.01 -2.96
C VAL A 140 -17.62 -0.91 -2.70
N LEU A 141 -17.28 0.32 -3.04
CA LEU A 141 -18.16 1.50 -2.81
C LEU A 141 -19.46 1.43 -3.61
N GLY A 142 -19.41 0.86 -4.81
CA GLY A 142 -20.60 0.70 -5.67
C GLY A 142 -21.51 -0.45 -5.26
N THR A 143 -20.94 -1.51 -4.65
CA THR A 143 -21.66 -2.74 -4.32
C THR A 143 -22.35 -2.68 -2.97
N TYR A 144 -21.66 -2.16 -1.95
CA TYR A 144 -22.14 -2.19 -0.56
C TYR A 144 -22.76 -0.86 -0.17
N THR A 145 -24.09 -0.79 -0.23
CA THR A 145 -24.86 0.44 -0.02
C THR A 145 -25.81 0.35 1.18
N ARG A 146 -25.74 -0.73 1.96
CA ARG A 146 -26.56 -0.88 3.16
C ARG A 146 -25.68 -0.84 4.41
N ARG A 147 -26.14 -0.15 5.44
CA ARG A 147 -25.40 0.07 6.70
C ARG A 147 -26.21 -0.13 7.94
N ALA A 148 -25.55 -0.18 9.09
CA ALA A 148 -26.17 -0.10 10.39
C ALA A 148 -26.89 1.26 10.56
N ALA A 149 -27.99 1.25 11.32
CA ALA A 149 -28.73 2.47 11.66
C ALA A 149 -27.90 3.37 12.60
N ARG A 150 -27.17 2.76 13.56
CA ARG A 150 -26.47 3.48 14.64
C ARG A 150 -25.00 3.71 14.31
N LEU A 151 -24.48 4.86 14.74
CA LEU A 151 -23.05 5.19 14.67
C LEU A 151 -22.30 4.40 15.76
N HIS A 152 -21.21 3.72 15.40
CA HIS A 152 -20.41 2.94 16.34
C HIS A 152 -19.58 3.85 17.24
N ALA A 153 -19.38 3.45 18.51
CA ALA A 153 -18.57 4.22 19.46
C ALA A 153 -17.06 4.18 19.13
N THR A 154 -16.59 3.10 18.52
CA THR A 154 -15.19 3.00 18.08
C THR A 154 -14.89 4.00 16.96
N ALA A 155 -13.69 4.55 17.01
CA ALA A 155 -13.19 5.53 16.04
C ALA A 155 -11.78 5.14 15.56
N LYS A 156 -11.35 5.77 14.49
CA LYS A 156 -9.94 5.92 14.10
C LYS A 156 -9.51 7.37 14.30
N THR A 157 -8.21 7.57 14.31
CA THR A 157 -7.62 8.87 14.66
C THR A 157 -6.86 9.48 13.51
N LEU A 158 -7.12 10.75 13.25
CA LEU A 158 -6.30 11.63 12.43
C LEU A 158 -5.48 12.50 13.37
N THR A 159 -4.16 12.31 13.40
CA THR A 159 -3.30 12.84 14.45
C THR A 159 -2.15 13.66 13.88
N ARG A 160 -1.88 14.81 14.48
CA ARG A 160 -0.71 15.63 14.17
C ARG A 160 0.55 14.91 14.64
N THR A 161 1.46 14.60 13.72
CA THR A 161 2.64 13.78 14.02
C THR A 161 3.59 14.39 15.03
N ALA A 162 3.65 15.73 15.11
CA ALA A 162 4.40 16.45 16.13
C ALA A 162 3.87 16.23 17.57
N CYS A 163 2.63 15.75 17.70
CA CYS A 163 2.04 15.40 19.00
C CYS A 163 2.28 13.93 19.38
N ILE A 164 2.92 13.14 18.52
CA ILE A 164 3.20 11.72 18.74
C ILE A 164 4.65 11.53 19.16
N ASP A 165 4.85 10.94 20.33
CA ASP A 165 6.13 10.43 20.77
C ASP A 165 6.07 8.89 20.81
N PRO A 166 6.72 8.17 19.90
CA PRO A 166 6.69 6.71 19.86
C PRO A 166 7.21 6.05 21.13
N ASP A 167 8.11 6.70 21.86
CA ASP A 167 8.68 6.14 23.08
C ASP A 167 7.71 6.20 24.27
N ARG A 168 6.62 6.98 24.16
CA ARG A 168 5.53 7.04 25.14
C ARG A 168 4.44 5.99 24.89
N ILE A 169 4.42 5.36 23.73
CA ILE A 169 3.45 4.32 23.36
C ILE A 169 3.89 3.01 23.99
N ASP A 170 3.73 2.88 25.30
CA ASP A 170 4.13 1.71 26.10
C ASP A 170 3.23 0.51 25.79
N ARG A 171 3.49 -0.17 24.67
CA ARG A 171 2.82 -1.42 24.23
C ARG A 171 1.29 -1.38 24.30
N ARG A 172 0.68 -0.22 24.23
CA ARG A 172 -0.78 -0.08 24.12
C ARG A 172 -1.21 -0.56 22.73
N ILE A 173 -1.65 -1.78 22.68
CA ILE A 173 -2.29 -2.36 21.51
C ILE A 173 -3.51 -1.51 21.16
N PHE A 174 -3.71 -1.22 19.86
CA PHE A 174 -4.83 -0.41 19.33
C PHE A 174 -4.79 1.10 19.61
N PHE A 175 -3.62 1.70 19.88
CA PHE A 175 -3.47 3.15 20.07
C PHE A 175 -4.05 3.97 18.90
N TRP A 176 -4.15 3.40 17.72
CA TRP A 176 -4.73 4.03 16.53
C TRP A 176 -6.25 4.22 16.57
N HIS A 177 -6.91 3.68 17.58
CA HIS A 177 -8.32 3.94 17.89
C HIS A 177 -8.51 5.09 18.87
N GLY A 178 -7.51 5.42 19.66
CA GLY A 178 -7.53 6.52 20.61
C GLY A 178 -6.15 6.78 21.22
N TRP A 179 -5.87 8.04 21.47
CA TRP A 179 -4.57 8.48 21.98
C TRP A 179 -4.63 8.93 23.45
N GLU A 180 -5.60 8.49 24.22
CA GLU A 180 -5.82 8.94 25.60
C GLU A 180 -4.51 8.83 26.43
N GLY A 181 -4.01 9.97 26.89
CA GLY A 181 -2.78 10.07 27.67
C GLY A 181 -1.49 9.74 26.93
N LEU A 182 -1.52 9.42 25.65
CA LEU A 182 -0.35 9.05 24.83
C LEU A 182 0.22 10.24 24.04
N LEU A 183 -0.60 11.23 23.72
CA LEU A 183 -0.13 12.42 23.01
C LEU A 183 0.76 13.28 23.91
N MET A 184 1.57 14.13 23.27
CA MET A 184 2.39 15.11 23.97
C MET A 184 1.51 16.03 24.86
N PRO A 185 2.01 16.48 26.02
CA PRO A 185 1.27 17.36 26.91
C PRO A 185 0.74 18.61 26.20
N GLY A 186 -0.54 18.92 26.43
CA GLY A 186 -1.23 20.07 25.82
C GLY A 186 -1.89 19.79 24.48
N ALA A 187 -1.67 18.61 23.87
CA ALA A 187 -2.38 18.21 22.66
C ALA A 187 -3.80 17.70 23.01
N ALA A 188 -4.82 18.33 22.44
CA ALA A 188 -6.20 17.94 22.65
C ALA A 188 -6.67 16.92 21.61
N THR A 189 -7.46 15.92 22.04
CA THR A 189 -8.25 15.04 21.16
C THR A 189 -9.68 15.55 21.11
N ARG A 190 -10.27 15.62 19.92
CA ARG A 190 -11.66 16.04 19.70
C ARG A 190 -12.33 15.17 18.63
N THR A 191 -13.66 15.09 18.69
CA THR A 191 -14.46 14.50 17.60
C THR A 191 -14.47 15.40 16.37
N VAL A 192 -15.03 14.91 15.28
CA VAL A 192 -15.27 15.73 14.05
C VAL A 192 -16.14 16.96 14.27
N LEU A 193 -16.86 17.05 15.38
CA LEU A 193 -17.68 18.19 15.79
C LEU A 193 -16.99 19.11 16.81
N GLY A 194 -15.83 18.71 17.33
CA GLY A 194 -15.09 19.45 18.36
C GLY A 194 -15.41 19.04 19.80
N ASP A 195 -16.28 18.05 20.00
CA ASP A 195 -16.62 17.54 21.33
C ASP A 195 -15.48 16.68 21.89
N ASP A 196 -15.48 16.46 23.20
CA ASP A 196 -14.59 15.52 23.87
C ASP A 196 -15.06 14.08 23.57
N PRO A 197 -14.23 13.20 22.95
CA PRO A 197 -14.64 11.85 22.62
C PRO A 197 -14.94 10.99 23.88
N GLU A 198 -14.32 11.27 25.02
CA GLU A 198 -14.58 10.56 26.28
C GLU A 198 -15.95 10.92 26.89
N ALA A 199 -16.49 12.10 26.55
CA ALA A 199 -17.80 12.56 27.01
C ALA A 199 -18.95 12.10 26.09
N LEU A 200 -18.67 11.38 25.00
CA LEU A 200 -19.74 10.92 24.09
C LEU A 200 -20.64 9.91 24.78
N PRO A 201 -21.99 10.13 24.79
CA PRO A 201 -22.92 9.16 25.33
C PRO A 201 -22.94 7.90 24.47
N ASN A 202 -22.55 6.76 25.04
CA ASN A 202 -22.49 5.48 24.35
C ASN A 202 -22.83 4.32 25.28
N ASP A 203 -23.21 3.17 24.70
CA ASP A 203 -23.53 1.94 25.40
C ASP A 203 -22.40 0.89 25.36
N GLY A 204 -21.18 1.33 25.02
CA GLY A 204 -20.00 0.47 24.79
C GLY A 204 -19.89 -0.06 23.36
N VAL A 205 -20.94 0.07 22.54
CA VAL A 205 -20.99 -0.35 21.14
C VAL A 205 -21.32 0.82 20.23
N SER A 206 -22.37 1.58 20.56
CA SER A 206 -22.90 2.63 19.71
C SER A 206 -23.07 3.95 20.47
N ILE A 207 -23.02 5.06 19.75
CA ILE A 207 -23.42 6.38 20.26
C ILE A 207 -24.95 6.34 20.54
N THR A 208 -25.36 6.72 21.73
CA THR A 208 -26.74 6.62 22.19
C THR A 208 -27.57 7.88 21.99
N ASP A 209 -26.94 9.02 21.74
CA ASP A 209 -27.63 10.26 21.35
C ASP A 209 -27.77 10.31 19.82
N ASP A 210 -28.96 10.05 19.32
CA ASP A 210 -29.27 10.00 17.89
C ASP A 210 -29.10 11.36 17.19
N ALA A 211 -29.35 12.47 17.88
CA ALA A 211 -29.17 13.79 17.33
C ALA A 211 -27.69 14.13 17.13
N LEU A 212 -26.87 13.79 18.14
CA LEU A 212 -25.41 13.91 18.07
C LEU A 212 -24.84 13.00 16.99
N ALA A 213 -25.24 11.72 16.96
CA ALA A 213 -24.82 10.75 15.94
C ALA A 213 -25.15 11.23 14.53
N SER A 214 -26.36 11.75 14.31
CA SER A 214 -26.78 12.32 13.00
C SER A 214 -25.91 13.50 12.57
N ARG A 215 -25.53 14.38 13.48
CA ARG A 215 -24.61 15.51 13.20
C ARG A 215 -23.21 15.00 12.87
N MET A 216 -22.68 14.03 13.59
CA MET A 216 -21.38 13.42 13.32
C MET A 216 -21.37 12.75 11.95
N ILE A 217 -22.42 11.93 11.64
CA ILE A 217 -22.59 11.29 10.34
C ILE A 217 -22.65 12.37 9.24
N GLY A 218 -23.39 13.45 9.44
CA GLY A 218 -23.50 14.54 8.48
C GLY A 218 -22.19 15.33 8.29
N ARG A 219 -21.23 15.23 9.20
CA ARG A 219 -19.93 15.91 9.10
C ARG A 219 -18.87 15.03 8.44
N ALA A 220 -18.44 13.99 9.12
CA ALA A 220 -17.48 13.00 8.63
C ALA A 220 -17.55 11.73 9.46
N VAL A 221 -17.51 10.57 8.79
CA VAL A 221 -17.46 9.23 9.40
C VAL A 221 -16.59 8.30 8.57
N LEU A 222 -16.19 7.18 9.16
CA LEU A 222 -15.56 6.09 8.43
C LEU A 222 -16.62 5.06 8.02
N HIS A 223 -16.85 4.91 6.72
CA HIS A 223 -17.59 3.76 6.22
C HIS A 223 -16.71 2.53 6.35
N HIS A 224 -17.13 1.59 7.18
CA HIS A 224 -16.36 0.38 7.50
C HIS A 224 -17.02 -0.85 6.85
N TYR A 225 -16.40 -1.36 5.78
CA TYR A 225 -16.85 -2.50 4.98
C TYR A 225 -16.23 -3.81 5.47
N ALA A 226 -16.28 -4.04 6.79
CA ALA A 226 -15.64 -5.18 7.44
C ALA A 226 -16.16 -6.53 6.95
N PHE A 227 -17.41 -6.58 6.49
CA PHE A 227 -18.15 -7.80 6.17
C PHE A 227 -18.74 -7.70 4.76
N ARG A 228 -17.92 -7.97 3.75
CA ARG A 228 -18.32 -7.81 2.33
C ARG A 228 -19.17 -8.98 1.80
N SER A 229 -19.08 -10.17 2.45
CA SER A 229 -19.93 -11.33 2.16
C SER A 229 -19.95 -12.29 3.32
N ALA A 230 -20.89 -13.24 3.32
CA ALA A 230 -20.88 -14.34 4.28
C ALA A 230 -19.61 -15.18 4.18
N ALA A 231 -19.09 -15.39 2.97
CA ALA A 231 -17.83 -16.10 2.73
C ALA A 231 -16.62 -15.35 3.30
N ASP A 232 -16.58 -14.01 3.21
CA ASP A 232 -15.49 -13.21 3.78
C ASP A 232 -15.43 -13.32 5.30
N LEU A 233 -16.57 -13.38 5.94
CA LEU A 233 -16.65 -13.58 7.37
C LEU A 233 -16.10 -14.96 7.78
N ARG A 234 -16.44 -16.02 7.03
CA ARG A 234 -15.86 -17.36 7.23
C ARG A 234 -14.35 -17.35 7.02
N ARG A 235 -13.88 -16.72 5.95
CA ARG A 235 -12.44 -16.58 5.64
C ARG A 235 -11.68 -15.82 6.74
N ARG A 236 -12.26 -14.76 7.32
CA ARG A 236 -11.70 -14.09 8.50
C ARG A 236 -11.63 -15.02 9.70
N TRP A 237 -12.63 -15.83 9.89
CA TRP A 237 -12.65 -16.85 10.93
C TRP A 237 -11.53 -17.89 10.76
N GLU A 238 -11.39 -18.45 9.55
CA GLU A 238 -10.35 -19.44 9.21
C GLU A 238 -8.94 -18.88 9.41
N ARG A 239 -8.76 -17.59 9.11
CA ARG A 239 -7.50 -16.87 9.37
C ARG A 239 -7.13 -16.87 10.86
N GLY A 240 -8.14 -16.88 11.74
CA GLY A 240 -7.97 -16.81 13.19
C GLY A 240 -7.54 -15.44 13.70
N ALA A 241 -7.55 -15.29 15.00
CA ALA A 241 -7.06 -14.12 15.73
C ALA A 241 -5.75 -14.50 16.43
N GLY A 242 -4.61 -14.25 15.76
CA GLY A 242 -3.27 -14.47 16.32
C GLY A 242 -2.63 -13.17 16.82
N GLY A 243 -1.56 -13.27 17.61
CA GLY A 243 -0.76 -12.14 18.07
C GLY A 243 -1.57 -11.10 18.85
N ASP A 244 -1.55 -9.84 18.39
CA ASP A 244 -2.24 -8.70 19.00
C ASP A 244 -3.76 -8.89 19.12
N PHE A 245 -4.35 -9.76 18.29
CA PHE A 245 -5.78 -10.05 18.26
C PHE A 245 -6.18 -11.32 19.02
N HIS A 246 -5.21 -11.95 19.70
CA HIS A 246 -5.47 -13.15 20.49
C HIS A 246 -6.50 -12.87 21.60
N GLY A 247 -7.56 -13.68 21.65
CA GLY A 247 -8.61 -13.54 22.66
C GLY A 247 -9.77 -12.62 22.28
N GLN A 248 -9.78 -12.00 21.09
CA GLN A 248 -10.96 -11.27 20.60
C GLN A 248 -12.07 -12.25 20.22
N GLU A 249 -12.98 -12.48 21.15
CA GLU A 249 -14.05 -13.49 21.04
C GLU A 249 -15.13 -13.13 20.01
N MET A 250 -15.26 -11.85 19.62
CA MET A 250 -16.27 -11.45 18.63
C MET A 250 -16.16 -12.26 17.32
N TRP A 251 -14.97 -12.71 16.98
CA TRP A 251 -14.71 -13.53 15.79
C TRP A 251 -15.05 -15.02 16.01
N LYS A 252 -15.11 -15.49 17.25
CA LYS A 252 -15.47 -16.88 17.58
C LYS A 252 -16.97 -17.15 17.47
N ARG A 253 -17.81 -16.12 17.57
CA ARG A 253 -19.27 -16.25 17.60
C ARG A 253 -19.90 -16.57 16.25
N VAL A 254 -19.17 -16.42 15.15
CA VAL A 254 -19.69 -16.46 13.78
C VAL A 254 -19.34 -17.76 13.03
N ALA A 255 -18.94 -18.82 13.74
CA ALA A 255 -18.62 -20.12 13.15
C ALA A 255 -19.84 -20.89 12.59
N ASP A 256 -21.05 -20.51 13.01
CA ASP A 256 -22.31 -21.16 12.62
C ASP A 256 -22.96 -20.39 11.48
N ALA A 257 -23.26 -21.06 10.36
CA ALA A 257 -23.83 -20.43 9.15
C ALA A 257 -25.16 -19.73 9.43
N ASP A 258 -25.98 -20.28 10.35
CA ASP A 258 -27.27 -19.69 10.74
C ASP A 258 -27.11 -18.42 11.58
N ARG A 259 -25.97 -18.28 12.27
CA ARG A 259 -25.62 -17.08 13.05
C ARG A 259 -25.03 -15.97 12.18
N VAL A 260 -24.38 -16.29 11.06
CA VAL A 260 -23.78 -15.30 10.17
C VAL A 260 -24.81 -14.25 9.73
N GLU A 261 -25.99 -14.69 9.26
CA GLU A 261 -27.04 -13.77 8.82
C GLU A 261 -27.61 -12.95 9.99
N ALA A 262 -27.80 -13.56 11.15
CA ALA A 262 -28.29 -12.85 12.34
C ALA A 262 -27.31 -11.78 12.83
N GLU A 263 -26.00 -12.05 12.78
CA GLU A 263 -24.95 -11.09 13.15
C GLU A 263 -24.79 -9.96 12.12
N LEU A 264 -25.01 -10.25 10.83
CA LEU A 264 -24.87 -9.27 9.77
C LEU A 264 -26.15 -8.46 9.47
N ALA A 265 -27.32 -8.95 9.86
CA ALA A 265 -28.60 -8.29 9.63
C ALA A 265 -28.64 -6.83 10.14
N PRO A 266 -28.16 -6.50 11.36
CA PRO A 266 -28.14 -5.13 11.88
C PRO A 266 -27.26 -4.18 11.06
N MET A 267 -26.34 -4.69 10.25
CA MET A 267 -25.48 -3.88 9.38
C MET A 267 -26.10 -3.60 8.00
N ASN A 268 -27.31 -4.09 7.74
CA ASN A 268 -28.01 -3.92 6.47
C ASN A 268 -29.35 -3.15 6.61
N GLU A 269 -29.55 -2.43 7.71
CA GLU A 269 -30.83 -1.79 8.03
C GLU A 269 -31.16 -0.58 7.15
N VAL A 270 -30.17 0.27 6.87
CA VAL A 270 -30.37 1.56 6.18
C VAL A 270 -29.66 1.54 4.83
N GLU A 271 -30.36 1.95 3.78
CA GLU A 271 -29.70 2.21 2.49
C GLU A 271 -28.94 3.54 2.56
N ASP A 272 -27.67 3.52 2.15
CA ASP A 272 -26.77 4.67 2.15
C ASP A 272 -25.85 4.61 0.93
N ARG A 273 -26.18 5.38 -0.08
CA ARG A 273 -25.46 5.44 -1.36
C ARG A 273 -24.41 6.53 -1.44
N PHE A 274 -24.17 7.25 -0.34
CA PHE A 274 -23.33 8.46 -0.39
C PHE A 274 -21.97 8.21 -1.08
N LEU A 275 -21.19 7.21 -0.62
CA LEU A 275 -19.89 6.93 -1.25
C LEU A 275 -20.02 6.29 -2.63
N ALA A 276 -21.04 5.48 -2.88
CA ALA A 276 -21.33 4.94 -4.21
C ALA A 276 -21.51 6.05 -5.23
N ASP A 277 -22.30 7.07 -4.90
CA ASP A 277 -22.60 8.19 -5.79
C ASP A 277 -21.40 9.12 -5.96
N VAL A 278 -20.68 9.43 -4.87
CA VAL A 278 -19.42 10.20 -4.92
C VAL A 278 -18.39 9.50 -5.78
N TRP A 279 -18.21 8.20 -5.61
CA TRP A 279 -17.26 7.39 -6.37
C TRP A 279 -17.63 7.32 -7.86
N ALA A 280 -18.90 7.02 -8.16
CA ALA A 280 -19.38 7.00 -9.54
C ALA A 280 -19.21 8.34 -10.26
N ALA A 281 -19.44 9.47 -9.56
CA ALA A 281 -19.20 10.80 -10.12
C ALA A 281 -17.71 11.05 -10.40
N ARG A 282 -16.81 10.66 -9.48
CA ARG A 282 -15.36 10.82 -9.63
C ARG A 282 -14.80 9.93 -10.74
N MET A 283 -15.26 8.68 -10.84
CA MET A 283 -14.83 7.76 -11.90
C MET A 283 -15.24 8.27 -13.29
N ARG A 284 -16.40 8.91 -13.42
CA ARG A 284 -16.81 9.56 -14.67
C ARG A 284 -15.93 10.77 -15.03
N ALA A 285 -15.45 11.49 -14.03
CA ALA A 285 -14.69 12.73 -14.23
C ALA A 285 -13.18 12.52 -14.48
N GLY A 286 -12.60 11.37 -14.12
CA GLY A 286 -11.15 11.27 -14.02
C GLY A 286 -10.51 9.91 -14.19
N ALA A 287 -11.08 8.96 -14.92
CA ALA A 287 -10.49 7.63 -15.12
C ALA A 287 -9.10 7.66 -15.79
N GLU A 288 -8.69 8.76 -16.42
CA GLU A 288 -7.44 8.89 -17.15
C GLU A 288 -6.26 9.48 -16.35
N ALA A 289 -6.51 10.18 -15.25
CA ALA A 289 -5.48 10.95 -14.55
C ALA A 289 -4.63 10.13 -13.55
N THR A 290 -4.83 8.83 -13.42
CA THR A 290 -4.40 8.07 -12.23
C THR A 290 -3.24 7.10 -12.43
N ARG A 291 -2.65 6.99 -13.61
CA ARG A 291 -1.42 6.19 -13.78
C ARG A 291 -0.19 7.03 -13.40
N LEU A 292 0.36 6.76 -12.22
CA LEU A 292 1.62 7.38 -11.76
C LEU A 292 2.85 6.78 -12.46
N LEU A 293 2.83 5.49 -12.78
CA LEU A 293 3.79 4.91 -13.71
C LEU A 293 3.31 5.13 -15.14
N PRO A 294 4.08 5.85 -15.96
CA PRO A 294 3.73 6.05 -17.36
C PRO A 294 3.53 4.70 -18.05
N ALA A 295 2.62 4.63 -18.99
CA ALA A 295 2.51 3.46 -19.86
C ALA A 295 3.87 3.20 -20.55
N PRO A 296 4.32 1.93 -20.63
CA PRO A 296 5.58 1.65 -21.29
C PRO A 296 5.49 1.96 -22.78
N PRO A 297 6.59 2.44 -23.39
CA PRO A 297 6.63 2.83 -24.80
C PRO A 297 6.82 1.61 -25.72
N GLY A 298 5.90 0.66 -25.72
CA GLY A 298 5.96 -0.54 -26.54
C GLY A 298 5.96 -1.85 -25.75
N PRO A 299 6.18 -2.98 -26.41
CA PRO A 299 6.23 -4.30 -25.77
C PRO A 299 7.48 -4.48 -24.90
N ASN A 300 7.39 -5.34 -23.88
CA ASN A 300 8.54 -5.78 -23.11
C ASN A 300 9.36 -6.79 -23.91
N LEU A 301 10.48 -6.33 -24.48
CA LEU A 301 11.38 -7.13 -25.33
C LEU A 301 12.18 -8.18 -24.55
N ALA A 302 12.33 -8.00 -23.21
CA ALA A 302 13.03 -8.91 -22.33
C ALA A 302 12.15 -10.08 -21.85
N LEU A 303 10.83 -9.99 -22.00
CA LEU A 303 9.89 -10.98 -21.46
C LEU A 303 10.22 -12.40 -21.91
N ARG A 304 10.56 -13.27 -20.95
CA ARG A 304 10.91 -14.68 -21.13
C ARG A 304 12.07 -14.93 -22.12
N ARG A 305 12.99 -13.96 -22.26
CA ARG A 305 14.17 -14.10 -23.08
C ARG A 305 15.31 -14.81 -22.33
N ALA A 306 16.28 -15.29 -23.08
CA ALA A 306 17.46 -15.93 -22.53
C ALA A 306 18.25 -14.92 -21.68
N ALA A 307 18.44 -15.25 -20.42
CA ALA A 307 19.20 -14.44 -19.46
C ALA A 307 20.34 -15.27 -18.86
N THR A 308 21.37 -14.59 -18.38
CA THR A 308 22.49 -15.21 -17.68
C THR A 308 23.07 -14.21 -16.66
N GLN A 309 23.88 -14.70 -15.75
CA GLN A 309 24.50 -13.90 -14.69
C GLN A 309 25.91 -14.39 -14.38
N SER A 310 26.69 -13.61 -13.63
CA SER A 310 28.10 -13.91 -13.36
C SER A 310 28.31 -15.19 -12.55
N SER A 311 27.40 -15.49 -11.62
CA SER A 311 27.49 -16.67 -10.75
C SER A 311 26.13 -17.02 -10.13
N ILE A 312 26.07 -18.13 -9.42
CA ILE A 312 24.99 -18.48 -8.50
C ILE A 312 25.50 -18.48 -7.07
N GLY A 313 24.66 -18.01 -6.14
CA GLY A 313 24.95 -17.93 -4.73
C GLY A 313 24.05 -18.86 -3.90
N PRO A 314 24.23 -18.91 -2.58
CA PRO A 314 23.44 -19.79 -1.70
C PRO A 314 21.96 -19.46 -1.65
N PHE A 315 21.55 -18.26 -2.08
CA PHE A 315 20.16 -17.81 -2.13
C PHE A 315 19.57 -17.81 -3.56
N SER A 316 20.33 -18.30 -4.56
CA SER A 316 19.81 -18.48 -5.92
C SER A 316 18.63 -19.44 -5.94
N ARG A 317 17.61 -19.12 -6.73
CA ARG A 317 16.41 -19.97 -6.89
C ARG A 317 16.60 -21.03 -7.98
N GLY A 318 17.44 -20.73 -8.97
CA GLY A 318 17.84 -21.68 -10.02
C GLY A 318 19.07 -22.49 -9.66
N ARG A 319 19.25 -23.64 -10.35
CA ARG A 319 20.41 -24.54 -10.16
C ARG A 319 21.57 -24.19 -11.09
N THR A 320 21.30 -23.44 -12.13
CA THR A 320 22.29 -22.93 -13.09
C THR A 320 22.17 -21.41 -13.21
N VAL A 321 23.21 -20.76 -13.74
CA VAL A 321 23.20 -19.31 -13.98
C VAL A 321 22.06 -18.88 -14.91
N ALA A 322 21.68 -19.72 -15.86
CA ALA A 322 20.60 -19.43 -16.80
C ALA A 322 19.22 -19.60 -16.16
N GLU A 323 19.02 -20.65 -15.36
CA GLU A 323 17.77 -20.88 -14.65
C GLU A 323 17.49 -19.77 -13.62
N ASP A 324 18.50 -19.38 -12.87
CA ASP A 324 18.37 -18.32 -11.86
C ASP A 324 18.12 -16.96 -12.52
N ALA A 325 18.94 -16.61 -13.52
CA ALA A 325 18.82 -15.34 -14.24
C ALA A 325 17.47 -15.15 -14.95
N ALA A 326 16.84 -16.24 -15.40
CA ALA A 326 15.54 -16.21 -16.08
C ALA A 326 14.41 -15.72 -15.18
N GLY A 327 14.56 -15.79 -13.88
CA GLY A 327 13.61 -15.24 -12.90
C GLY A 327 13.33 -13.76 -13.11
N ALA A 328 14.34 -12.97 -13.43
CA ALA A 328 14.20 -11.53 -13.62
C ALA A 328 13.50 -11.09 -14.92
N VAL A 329 13.14 -12.02 -15.79
CA VAL A 329 12.44 -11.72 -17.05
C VAL A 329 11.14 -12.52 -17.22
N ASN A 330 10.59 -13.05 -16.13
CA ASN A 330 9.36 -13.83 -16.13
C ASN A 330 8.08 -12.98 -16.33
N GLY A 331 8.18 -11.65 -16.15
CA GLY A 331 7.09 -10.68 -16.34
C GLY A 331 6.15 -10.56 -15.15
N ALA A 332 6.53 -11.11 -13.99
CA ALA A 332 5.74 -11.09 -12.77
C ALA A 332 6.56 -10.51 -11.60
N PRO A 333 6.58 -9.18 -11.42
CA PRO A 333 7.21 -8.58 -10.26
C PRO A 333 6.50 -9.06 -8.98
N THR A 334 7.28 -9.45 -7.98
CA THR A 334 6.80 -10.08 -6.76
C THR A 334 7.08 -9.29 -5.48
N GLY A 335 7.89 -8.25 -5.57
CA GLY A 335 8.42 -7.54 -4.39
C GLY A 335 9.59 -8.26 -3.70
N GLY A 336 9.86 -9.54 -4.03
CA GLY A 336 11.05 -10.29 -3.61
C GLY A 336 12.11 -10.35 -4.72
N PHE A 337 13.27 -10.90 -4.46
CA PHE A 337 14.26 -11.13 -5.53
C PHE A 337 13.94 -12.40 -6.32
N GLN A 338 14.22 -12.41 -7.63
CA GLN A 338 14.00 -13.55 -8.51
C GLN A 338 15.30 -14.21 -8.99
N PHE A 339 16.44 -13.54 -8.83
CA PHE A 339 17.77 -14.11 -9.01
C PHE A 339 18.75 -13.56 -7.98
N HIS A 340 19.87 -14.27 -7.75
CA HIS A 340 20.85 -13.90 -6.76
C HIS A 340 22.26 -14.40 -7.14
N THR A 341 23.24 -13.50 -7.34
CA THR A 341 24.64 -13.90 -7.57
C THR A 341 25.33 -14.32 -6.26
N ALA A 342 26.47 -14.95 -6.37
CA ALA A 342 27.41 -15.03 -5.25
C ALA A 342 27.97 -13.63 -4.92
N GLU A 343 28.70 -13.53 -3.81
CA GLU A 343 29.48 -12.35 -3.48
C GLU A 343 30.72 -12.28 -4.38
N GLU A 344 30.82 -11.21 -5.19
CA GLU A 344 31.87 -11.02 -6.17
C GLU A 344 32.35 -9.58 -6.19
N ALA A 345 33.54 -9.35 -6.80
CA ALA A 345 34.08 -8.01 -6.98
C ALA A 345 33.27 -7.16 -7.96
N ARG A 346 32.63 -7.79 -8.93
CA ARG A 346 31.85 -7.12 -9.98
C ARG A 346 30.73 -8.02 -10.52
N PRO A 347 29.70 -8.36 -9.71
CA PRO A 347 28.60 -9.20 -10.16
C PRO A 347 27.79 -8.51 -11.24
N TRP A 348 27.25 -9.32 -12.17
CA TRP A 348 26.41 -8.83 -13.26
C TRP A 348 25.28 -9.80 -13.60
N TRP A 349 24.23 -9.26 -14.19
CA TRP A 349 23.12 -9.97 -14.82
C TRP A 349 22.90 -9.40 -16.23
N GLN A 350 22.47 -10.24 -17.19
CA GLN A 350 22.32 -9.85 -18.58
C GLN A 350 21.19 -10.62 -19.25
N VAL A 351 20.50 -9.97 -20.21
CA VAL A 351 19.49 -10.58 -21.10
C VAL A 351 19.88 -10.38 -22.57
N ASP A 352 19.63 -11.42 -23.41
CA ASP A 352 19.63 -11.34 -24.86
C ASP A 352 18.19 -11.11 -25.36
N LEU A 353 17.90 -9.97 -25.96
CA LEU A 353 16.58 -9.62 -26.51
C LEU A 353 16.22 -10.48 -27.73
N GLY A 354 17.15 -11.29 -28.22
CA GLY A 354 16.97 -12.23 -29.34
C GLY A 354 17.22 -11.63 -30.73
N ALA A 355 17.06 -10.32 -30.88
CA ALA A 355 17.31 -9.58 -32.11
C ALA A 355 17.78 -8.16 -31.81
N PRO A 356 18.47 -7.50 -32.79
CA PRO A 356 18.69 -6.06 -32.70
C PRO A 356 17.38 -5.31 -32.47
N SER A 357 17.39 -4.39 -31.53
CA SER A 357 16.18 -3.69 -31.07
C SER A 357 16.48 -2.20 -30.84
N ARG A 358 15.44 -1.40 -30.83
CA ARG A 358 15.44 0.02 -30.45
C ARG A 358 14.82 0.13 -29.06
N VAL A 359 15.64 0.26 -28.03
CA VAL A 359 15.23 0.33 -26.63
C VAL A 359 14.85 1.76 -26.26
N HIS A 360 13.63 1.95 -25.81
CA HIS A 360 13.08 3.23 -25.38
C HIS A 360 13.11 3.43 -23.86
N GLU A 361 12.93 2.34 -23.10
CA GLU A 361 12.88 2.38 -21.63
C GLU A 361 13.40 1.08 -21.04
N ILE A 362 14.11 1.16 -19.91
CA ILE A 362 14.48 0.02 -19.08
C ILE A 362 13.89 0.25 -17.66
N ARG A 363 13.23 -0.74 -17.12
CA ARG A 363 12.74 -0.74 -15.73
C ARG A 363 13.45 -1.78 -14.90
N LEU A 364 13.94 -1.36 -13.73
CA LEU A 364 14.55 -2.26 -12.74
C LEU A 364 13.68 -2.30 -11.49
N PHE A 365 13.26 -3.51 -11.12
CA PHE A 365 12.52 -3.79 -9.91
C PHE A 365 13.45 -4.47 -8.91
N ASN A 366 13.64 -3.86 -7.75
CA ASN A 366 14.50 -4.41 -6.71
C ASN A 366 13.68 -5.27 -5.74
N GLY A 367 14.35 -6.19 -5.04
CA GLY A 367 13.74 -6.90 -3.92
C GLY A 367 13.49 -5.95 -2.74
N LEU A 368 12.30 -6.04 -2.15
CA LEU A 368 11.83 -5.20 -1.05
C LEU A 368 11.85 -5.93 0.31
N ASP A 369 12.44 -7.12 0.37
CA ASP A 369 12.46 -7.99 1.57
C ASP A 369 13.01 -7.28 2.81
N SER A 370 13.95 -6.38 2.64
CA SER A 370 14.41 -5.49 3.70
C SER A 370 15.12 -4.24 3.14
N PRO A 371 15.14 -3.12 3.89
CA PRO A 371 15.89 -1.92 3.50
C PRO A 371 17.38 -2.19 3.29
N THR A 372 17.97 -3.11 4.07
CA THR A 372 19.38 -3.50 3.96
C THR A 372 19.64 -4.25 2.66
N MET A 373 18.72 -5.11 2.23
CA MET A 373 18.83 -5.83 0.96
C MET A 373 18.61 -4.88 -0.22
N ALA A 374 17.58 -4.05 -0.18
CA ALA A 374 17.34 -3.03 -1.20
C ALA A 374 18.56 -2.12 -1.40
N ALA A 375 19.25 -1.77 -0.32
CA ALA A 375 20.45 -0.92 -0.35
C ALA A 375 21.67 -1.55 -1.05
N ARG A 376 21.67 -2.83 -1.38
CA ARG A 376 22.75 -3.47 -2.14
C ARG A 376 22.82 -2.97 -3.58
N LEU A 377 21.68 -2.58 -4.16
CA LEU A 377 21.61 -2.01 -5.52
C LEU A 377 21.81 -0.48 -5.48
N ARG A 378 23.01 0.01 -5.17
CA ARG A 378 23.32 1.46 -5.10
C ARG A 378 24.31 1.90 -6.17
N ALA A 379 25.47 1.29 -6.24
CA ALA A 379 26.53 1.66 -7.19
C ALA A 379 26.53 0.67 -8.35
N PHE A 380 25.72 0.93 -9.37
CA PHE A 380 25.62 0.04 -10.52
C PHE A 380 25.64 0.80 -11.85
N ALA A 381 25.84 0.08 -12.93
CA ALA A 381 25.68 0.58 -14.29
C ALA A 381 24.66 -0.28 -15.03
N VAL A 382 23.92 0.36 -15.94
CA VAL A 382 23.15 -0.30 -16.99
C VAL A 382 23.93 -0.13 -18.28
N GLU A 383 24.21 -1.26 -18.89
CA GLU A 383 25.02 -1.34 -20.13
C GLU A 383 24.16 -1.98 -21.22
N THR A 384 24.38 -1.55 -22.46
CA THR A 384 23.77 -2.13 -23.64
C THR A 384 24.85 -2.57 -24.64
N SER A 385 24.54 -3.61 -25.44
CA SER A 385 25.42 -4.08 -26.50
C SER A 385 24.64 -4.55 -27.72
N ARG A 386 25.22 -4.46 -28.91
CA ARG A 386 24.68 -5.02 -30.15
C ARG A 386 25.18 -6.44 -30.44
N ASP A 387 26.34 -6.78 -29.90
CA ASP A 387 27.07 -8.03 -30.23
C ASP A 387 27.42 -8.88 -29.03
N GLY A 388 27.14 -8.41 -27.82
CA GLY A 388 27.46 -9.08 -26.55
C GLY A 388 28.91 -8.93 -26.09
N THR A 389 29.73 -8.22 -26.85
CA THR A 389 31.19 -8.04 -26.60
C THR A 389 31.57 -6.58 -26.34
N HIS A 390 31.04 -5.65 -27.11
CA HIS A 390 31.24 -4.22 -26.94
C HIS A 390 30.07 -3.59 -26.20
N TRP A 391 30.35 -3.02 -25.03
CA TRP A 391 29.32 -2.51 -24.10
C TRP A 391 29.38 -0.99 -24.00
N MET A 392 28.22 -0.38 -24.09
CA MET A 392 28.02 1.06 -23.88
C MET A 392 27.22 1.26 -22.57
N ILE A 393 27.74 2.09 -21.69
CA ILE A 393 27.04 2.49 -20.46
C ILE A 393 25.94 3.49 -20.84
N VAL A 394 24.71 3.17 -20.50
CA VAL A 394 23.54 4.04 -20.74
C VAL A 394 23.00 4.67 -19.44
N HIS A 395 23.39 4.14 -18.28
CA HIS A 395 23.07 4.70 -16.97
C HIS A 395 24.13 4.31 -15.95
N VAL A 396 24.40 5.23 -15.01
CA VAL A 396 25.26 5.00 -13.83
C VAL A 396 24.52 5.49 -12.60
N ALA A 397 24.27 4.60 -11.65
CA ALA A 397 23.83 4.98 -10.33
C ALA A 397 25.02 5.19 -9.39
N HIS A 398 24.96 6.24 -8.59
CA HIS A 398 25.98 6.58 -7.62
C HIS A 398 25.61 6.07 -6.20
N PRO A 399 26.60 5.82 -5.32
CA PRO A 399 26.33 5.36 -3.95
C PRO A 399 25.45 6.34 -3.14
N THR A 400 25.41 7.60 -3.53
CA THR A 400 24.64 8.67 -2.90
C THR A 400 23.21 8.77 -3.41
N ASP A 401 22.90 8.08 -4.53
CA ASP A 401 21.54 8.05 -5.06
C ASP A 401 20.62 7.24 -4.14
N PRO A 402 19.32 7.55 -4.10
CA PRO A 402 18.37 6.70 -3.42
C PRO A 402 18.43 5.26 -3.97
N PRO A 403 18.36 4.24 -3.12
CA PRO A 403 18.35 2.87 -3.61
C PRO A 403 17.09 2.60 -4.44
N VAL A 404 17.25 1.86 -5.54
CA VAL A 404 16.14 1.41 -6.38
C VAL A 404 15.19 0.56 -5.54
N GLY A 405 13.88 0.84 -5.63
CA GLY A 405 12.88 0.18 -4.79
C GLY A 405 13.02 0.49 -3.30
N GLY A 406 13.84 1.46 -2.90
CA GLY A 406 14.18 1.82 -1.54
C GLY A 406 13.00 1.83 -0.57
N ILE A 407 12.78 2.94 0.15
CA ILE A 407 11.67 3.02 1.12
C ILE A 407 10.29 3.19 0.47
N ASP A 408 10.23 3.62 -0.78
CA ASP A 408 8.97 3.84 -1.51
C ASP A 408 8.58 2.67 -2.42
N GLY A 409 9.45 1.66 -2.55
CA GLY A 409 9.20 0.48 -3.37
C GLY A 409 9.15 0.76 -4.89
N ALA A 410 9.47 1.98 -5.35
CA ALA A 410 9.35 2.37 -6.74
C ALA A 410 10.42 1.70 -7.62
N PRO A 411 10.06 1.18 -8.81
CA PRO A 411 11.04 0.73 -9.78
C PRO A 411 11.84 1.92 -10.32
N LEU A 412 13.09 1.67 -10.71
CA LEU A 412 13.85 2.63 -11.50
C LEU A 412 13.37 2.57 -12.95
N CYS A 413 12.87 3.70 -13.49
CA CYS A 413 12.44 3.82 -14.88
C CYS A 413 13.46 4.69 -15.66
N LEU A 414 14.26 4.05 -16.50
CA LEU A 414 15.24 4.71 -17.36
C LEU A 414 14.63 4.92 -18.73
N ARG A 415 14.05 6.09 -18.98
CA ARG A 415 13.50 6.47 -20.29
C ARG A 415 14.55 7.25 -21.07
N PHE A 416 14.82 6.82 -22.30
CA PHE A 416 15.83 7.44 -23.16
C PHE A 416 15.17 8.49 -24.06
N PRO A 417 15.78 9.70 -24.21
CA PRO A 417 15.30 10.75 -25.13
C PRO A 417 15.27 10.31 -26.59
N ALA A 418 16.19 9.42 -26.96
CA ALA A 418 16.24 8.76 -28.25
C ALA A 418 16.45 7.27 -28.06
N PRO A 419 15.85 6.39 -28.90
CA PRO A 419 15.99 4.95 -28.76
C PRO A 419 17.46 4.50 -28.79
N VAL A 420 17.83 3.64 -27.85
CA VAL A 420 19.16 3.05 -27.77
C VAL A 420 19.18 1.73 -28.56
N PRO A 421 20.04 1.60 -29.56
CA PRO A 421 20.16 0.36 -30.32
C PRO A 421 20.90 -0.69 -29.51
N ALA A 422 20.21 -1.81 -29.24
CA ALA A 422 20.72 -2.91 -28.39
C ALA A 422 20.15 -4.26 -28.83
N ARG A 423 20.92 -5.32 -28.62
CA ARG A 423 20.44 -6.72 -28.54
C ARG A 423 20.60 -7.26 -27.12
N PHE A 424 21.57 -6.76 -26.38
CA PHE A 424 21.85 -7.20 -25.01
C PHE A 424 21.71 -6.03 -24.05
N VAL A 425 21.15 -6.31 -22.88
CA VAL A 425 21.09 -5.38 -21.74
C VAL A 425 21.75 -6.05 -20.54
N ARG A 426 22.64 -5.34 -19.84
CA ARG A 426 23.37 -5.84 -18.68
C ARG A 426 23.24 -4.87 -17.51
N ILE A 427 23.08 -5.42 -16.32
CA ILE A 427 23.15 -4.70 -15.04
C ILE A 427 24.42 -5.16 -14.35
N VAL A 428 25.27 -4.22 -13.91
CA VAL A 428 26.58 -4.52 -13.31
C VAL A 428 26.74 -3.71 -12.03
N LEU A 429 27.04 -4.36 -10.89
CA LEU A 429 27.51 -3.64 -9.72
C LEU A 429 28.94 -3.12 -9.96
N ARG A 430 29.17 -1.87 -9.57
CA ARG A 430 30.48 -1.19 -9.74
C ARG A 430 31.42 -1.36 -8.54
N GLY A 431 30.95 -2.01 -7.49
CA GLY A 431 31.70 -2.44 -6.31
C GLY A 431 31.46 -3.89 -6.00
N GLY A 432 32.18 -4.45 -5.05
CA GLY A 432 31.96 -5.81 -4.60
C GLY A 432 30.60 -5.99 -3.91
N GLY A 433 30.10 -7.21 -3.88
CA GLY A 433 28.86 -7.57 -3.23
C GLY A 433 28.07 -8.62 -3.99
N VAL A 434 26.77 -8.62 -3.74
CA VAL A 434 25.79 -9.52 -4.35
C VAL A 434 24.82 -8.72 -5.18
N LEU A 435 24.59 -9.14 -6.41
CA LEU A 435 23.53 -8.57 -7.25
C LEU A 435 22.30 -9.47 -7.19
N HIS A 436 21.18 -8.87 -6.87
CA HIS A 436 19.85 -9.49 -6.94
C HIS A 436 18.84 -8.45 -7.44
N LEU A 437 17.81 -8.88 -8.14
CA LEU A 437 16.69 -8.06 -8.58
C LEU A 437 15.41 -8.92 -8.59
N ASP A 438 14.28 -8.25 -8.55
CA ASP A 438 12.97 -8.87 -8.79
C ASP A 438 12.73 -9.02 -10.29
N GLN A 439 12.70 -7.90 -11.04
CA GLN A 439 12.45 -7.90 -12.49
C GLN A 439 13.35 -6.90 -13.22
N VAL A 440 13.64 -7.23 -14.47
CA VAL A 440 14.23 -6.32 -15.46
C VAL A 440 13.33 -6.33 -16.70
N GLU A 441 12.75 -5.19 -17.01
CA GLU A 441 11.90 -5.02 -18.17
C GLU A 441 12.60 -4.08 -19.16
N VAL A 442 12.52 -4.41 -20.44
CA VAL A 442 13.14 -3.63 -21.54
C VAL A 442 12.05 -3.34 -22.57
N TYR A 443 11.68 -2.09 -22.71
CA TYR A 443 10.61 -1.67 -23.59
C TYR A 443 11.12 -1.01 -24.86
N GLY A 444 10.53 -1.38 -25.99
CA GLY A 444 10.95 -0.87 -27.29
C GLY A 444 10.32 -1.60 -28.45
N GLU A 445 10.99 -1.57 -29.57
CA GLU A 445 10.57 -2.24 -30.81
C GLU A 445 11.75 -3.02 -31.43
N ALA A 446 11.47 -4.10 -32.14
CA ALA A 446 12.50 -4.78 -32.93
C ALA A 446 13.04 -3.82 -34.00
N ALA A 447 14.35 -3.82 -34.20
CA ALA A 447 14.91 -3.07 -35.31
C ALA A 447 14.45 -3.67 -36.64
N PRO A 448 14.14 -2.86 -37.64
CA PRO A 448 13.73 -3.33 -38.96
C PRO A 448 14.80 -4.19 -39.65
#